data_96cf2934a75bd6a13989f0cf4d3b6046
#
_entry.id   96cf2934a75bd6a13989f0cf4d3b6046
#
_cell.length_a   1.000
_cell.length_b   1.000
_cell.length_c   1.000
_cell.angle_alpha   90.00
_cell.angle_beta   90.00
_cell.angle_gamma   90.00
#
_symmetry.space_group_name_H-M   'P 1'
#
loop_
_entity.id
_entity.type
_entity.pdbx_description
1 polymer ?
#
loop_
_entity_poly.entity_id
_entity_poly.type
_entity_poly.pdbx_seq_one_letter_code
_entity_poly.pdbx_strand_id
1 'polypeptide(L)'
;MFNHGSLFSGIGGFDLAAEWMGWNNVFHCEIDPFCRKVLHYYWPNSISYEDIRNTDFTVHRGTIDILTGGFPCQPFSVAGKRRGTEDDRYLWPEMLRAIREIKPEYVVGENVHGLLSWSNGLVLEQVLSDLEAEGYEVQ
;
A
#
# COMPACT_ATOMS: atom_id res chain seq x y z
N MET A 1 -12.25 4.45 -17.75
CA MET A 1 -12.53 3.61 -16.60
C MET A 1 -11.59 3.99 -15.47
N PHE A 2 -12.09 4.03 -14.25
CA PHE A 2 -11.28 4.37 -13.07
C PHE A 2 -10.43 3.18 -12.66
N ASN A 3 -9.11 3.32 -12.69
CA ASN A 3 -8.15 2.24 -12.49
C ASN A 3 -7.61 2.23 -11.06
N HIS A 4 -7.69 1.06 -10.44
CA HIS A 4 -7.25 0.81 -9.07
C HIS A 4 -6.06 -0.15 -9.04
N GLY A 5 -5.07 0.18 -8.23
CA GLY A 5 -3.99 -0.72 -7.85
C GLY A 5 -3.94 -0.88 -6.34
N SER A 6 -3.68 -2.09 -5.84
CA SER A 6 -3.59 -2.33 -4.41
C SER A 6 -2.23 -2.86 -3.99
N LEU A 7 -1.75 -2.35 -2.85
CA LEU A 7 -0.52 -2.78 -2.19
C LEU A 7 -0.88 -3.37 -0.83
N PHE A 8 -0.11 -4.35 -0.37
CA PHE A 8 -0.41 -5.05 0.87
C PHE A 8 -1.86 -5.55 0.89
N SER A 9 -2.23 -6.20 -0.20
CA SER A 9 -3.63 -6.40 -0.57
C SER A 9 -4.41 -7.33 0.36
N GLY A 10 -3.71 -8.21 1.09
CA GLY A 10 -4.37 -9.23 1.90
C GLY A 10 -5.26 -10.11 1.05
N ILE A 11 -6.46 -10.36 1.50
CA ILE A 11 -7.46 -11.12 0.73
C ILE A 11 -8.33 -10.23 -0.17
N GLY A 12 -7.99 -8.96 -0.31
CA GLY A 12 -8.61 -8.09 -1.30
C GLY A 12 -9.76 -7.22 -0.79
N GLY A 13 -9.67 -6.71 0.44
CA GLY A 13 -10.70 -5.81 0.96
C GLY A 13 -10.88 -4.54 0.13
N PHE A 14 -9.78 -3.89 -0.21
CA PHE A 14 -9.83 -2.71 -1.09
C PHE A 14 -10.21 -3.08 -2.52
N ASP A 15 -9.76 -4.23 -3.01
CA ASP A 15 -10.10 -4.71 -4.35
C ASP A 15 -11.60 -5.00 -4.48
N LEU A 16 -12.22 -5.54 -3.44
CA LEU A 16 -13.67 -5.75 -3.39
C LEU A 16 -14.42 -4.42 -3.39
N ALA A 17 -13.97 -3.46 -2.58
CA ALA A 17 -14.57 -2.13 -2.55
C ALA A 17 -14.47 -1.45 -3.92
N ALA A 18 -13.34 -1.58 -4.60
CA ALA A 18 -13.15 -1.07 -5.96
C ALA A 18 -14.12 -1.73 -6.95
N GLU A 19 -14.31 -3.04 -6.85
CA GLU A 19 -15.28 -3.78 -7.66
C GLU A 19 -16.71 -3.26 -7.45
N TRP A 20 -17.10 -3.03 -6.20
CA TRP A 20 -18.42 -2.47 -5.88
C TRP A 20 -18.61 -1.07 -6.47
N MET A 21 -17.54 -0.30 -6.59
CA MET A 21 -17.57 1.03 -7.21
C MET A 21 -17.55 0.98 -8.74
N GLY A 22 -17.42 -0.20 -9.33
CA GLY A 22 -17.30 -0.35 -10.78
C GLY A 22 -15.92 0.01 -11.33
N TRP A 23 -14.90 0.07 -10.46
CA TRP A 23 -13.53 0.38 -10.87
C TRP A 23 -12.83 -0.87 -11.41
N ASN A 24 -11.76 -0.64 -12.18
CA ASN A 24 -10.96 -1.73 -12.74
C ASN A 24 -9.78 -2.04 -11.82
N ASN A 25 -9.72 -3.26 -11.30
CA ASN A 25 -8.59 -3.76 -10.52
C ASN A 25 -7.44 -4.16 -11.46
N VAL A 26 -6.47 -3.26 -11.65
CA VAL A 26 -5.37 -3.45 -12.59
C VAL A 26 -4.32 -4.40 -12.03
N PHE A 27 -3.92 -4.20 -10.77
CA PHE A 27 -2.94 -5.05 -10.11
C PHE A 27 -3.16 -5.13 -8.60
N HIS A 28 -2.59 -6.16 -8.00
CA HIS A 28 -2.43 -6.30 -6.56
C HIS A 28 -0.99 -6.74 -6.25
N CYS A 29 -0.51 -6.40 -5.06
CA CYS A 29 0.80 -6.82 -4.55
C CYS A 29 0.63 -7.37 -3.14
N GLU A 30 0.90 -8.67 -2.97
CA GLU A 30 0.71 -9.36 -1.70
C GLU A 30 1.72 -10.50 -1.55
N ILE A 31 2.44 -10.51 -0.43
CA ILE A 31 3.52 -11.47 -0.21
C ILE A 31 3.03 -12.85 0.21
N ASP A 32 1.86 -12.93 0.86
CA ASP A 32 1.31 -14.19 1.35
C ASP A 32 0.75 -15.04 0.21
N PRO A 33 1.26 -16.27 0.00
CA PRO A 33 0.79 -17.13 -1.10
C PRO A 33 -0.68 -17.50 -1.02
N PHE A 34 -1.21 -17.69 0.19
CA PHE A 34 -2.63 -17.99 0.38
C PHE A 34 -3.49 -16.80 -0.03
N CYS A 35 -3.13 -15.60 0.41
CA CYS A 35 -3.83 -14.39 0.03
C CYS A 35 -3.81 -14.17 -1.48
N ARG A 36 -2.66 -14.41 -2.14
CA ARG A 36 -2.59 -14.33 -3.62
C ARG A 36 -3.51 -15.31 -4.32
N LYS A 37 -3.69 -16.51 -3.77
CA LYS A 37 -4.66 -17.47 -4.33
C LYS A 37 -6.08 -16.96 -4.27
N VAL A 38 -6.45 -16.32 -3.14
CA VAL A 38 -7.78 -15.70 -2.99
C VAL A 38 -7.94 -14.56 -3.99
N LEU A 39 -6.96 -13.70 -4.10
CA LEU A 39 -6.97 -12.58 -5.04
C LEU A 39 -7.10 -13.05 -6.49
N HIS A 40 -6.34 -14.08 -6.88
CA HIS A 40 -6.40 -14.64 -8.22
C HIS A 40 -7.75 -15.29 -8.53
N TYR A 41 -8.37 -15.91 -7.54
CA TYR A 41 -9.68 -16.52 -7.70
C TYR A 41 -10.76 -15.48 -8.05
N TYR A 42 -10.78 -14.35 -7.32
CA TYR A 42 -11.79 -13.33 -7.53
C TYR A 42 -11.44 -12.36 -8.65
N TRP A 43 -10.17 -12.06 -8.87
CA TRP A 43 -9.70 -11.12 -9.89
C TRP A 43 -8.61 -11.74 -10.77
N PRO A 44 -8.97 -12.74 -11.59
CA PRO A 44 -7.97 -13.51 -12.38
C PRO A 44 -7.28 -12.65 -13.45
N ASN A 45 -7.87 -11.55 -13.86
CA ASN A 45 -7.30 -10.65 -14.88
C ASN A 45 -6.40 -9.57 -14.30
N SER A 46 -6.36 -9.44 -12.98
CA SER A 46 -5.49 -8.49 -12.29
C SER A 46 -4.05 -9.01 -12.29
N ILE A 47 -3.09 -8.12 -12.52
CA ILE A 47 -1.67 -8.50 -12.46
C ILE A 47 -1.30 -8.78 -11.01
N SER A 48 -0.70 -9.93 -10.73
CA SER A 48 -0.32 -10.33 -9.38
C SER A 48 1.17 -10.13 -9.15
N TYR A 49 1.51 -9.26 -8.21
CA TYR A 49 2.87 -9.07 -7.73
C TYR A 49 3.02 -9.68 -6.34
N GLU A 50 4.23 -10.15 -6.04
CA GLU A 50 4.51 -10.88 -4.80
C GLU A 50 5.17 -9.98 -3.75
N ASP A 51 6.43 -9.64 -3.92
CA ASP A 51 7.19 -8.85 -2.95
C ASP A 51 7.35 -7.41 -3.47
N ILE A 52 6.79 -6.46 -2.73
CA ILE A 52 6.85 -5.04 -3.07
C ILE A 52 8.30 -4.55 -3.20
N ARG A 53 9.22 -5.12 -2.40
CA ARG A 53 10.64 -4.73 -2.41
C ARG A 53 11.34 -5.07 -3.72
N ASN A 54 10.83 -6.05 -4.44
CA ASN A 54 11.41 -6.55 -5.69
C ASN A 54 10.56 -6.19 -6.92
N THR A 55 9.55 -5.36 -6.75
CA THR A 55 8.62 -4.99 -7.83
C THR A 55 8.92 -3.60 -8.36
N ASP A 56 9.04 -3.49 -9.66
CA ASP A 56 9.13 -2.23 -10.38
C ASP A 56 7.72 -1.85 -10.86
N PHE A 57 7.19 -0.75 -10.33
CA PHE A 57 5.85 -0.26 -10.66
C PHE A 57 5.83 0.80 -11.75
N THR A 58 6.97 1.11 -12.36
CA THR A 58 7.03 2.19 -13.37
C THR A 58 6.18 1.91 -14.60
N VAL A 59 5.91 0.64 -14.91
CA VAL A 59 4.99 0.24 -15.98
C VAL A 59 3.58 0.80 -15.80
N HIS A 60 3.19 1.07 -14.55
CA HIS A 60 1.87 1.60 -14.20
C HIS A 60 1.83 3.12 -14.13
N ARG A 61 2.95 3.79 -14.39
CA ARG A 61 3.03 5.25 -14.26
C ARG A 61 2.00 5.95 -15.15
N GLY A 62 1.20 6.80 -14.52
CA GLY A 62 0.18 7.58 -15.23
C GLY A 62 -1.06 6.80 -15.62
N THR A 63 -1.17 5.52 -15.25
CA THR A 63 -2.31 4.67 -15.62
C THR A 63 -3.22 4.30 -14.45
N ILE A 64 -2.81 4.59 -13.22
CA ILE A 64 -3.56 4.28 -12.00
C ILE A 64 -4.18 5.55 -11.44
N ASP A 65 -5.49 5.53 -11.28
CA ASP A 65 -6.23 6.66 -10.71
C ASP A 65 -6.17 6.64 -9.18
N ILE A 66 -6.32 5.47 -8.57
CA ILE A 66 -6.26 5.32 -7.11
C ILE A 66 -5.36 4.14 -6.73
N LEU A 67 -4.44 4.39 -5.82
CA LEU A 67 -3.58 3.40 -5.20
C LEU A 67 -3.98 3.24 -3.75
N THR A 68 -4.25 2.01 -3.32
CA THR A 68 -4.59 1.71 -1.93
C THR A 68 -3.52 0.84 -1.29
N GLY A 69 -3.35 0.96 0.03
CA GLY A 69 -2.44 0.07 0.73
C GLY A 69 -2.56 0.16 2.24
N GLY A 70 -2.64 -0.98 2.89
CA GLY A 70 -2.54 -1.13 4.33
C GLY A 70 -1.10 -1.48 4.72
N PHE A 71 -0.20 -0.51 4.72
CA PHE A 71 1.22 -0.74 4.93
C PHE A 71 1.54 -1.18 6.36
N PRO A 72 2.39 -2.22 6.55
CA PRO A 72 2.76 -2.67 7.89
C PRO A 72 3.73 -1.70 8.57
N CYS A 73 3.52 -1.48 9.87
CA CYS A 73 4.32 -0.62 10.75
C CYS A 73 4.66 -1.31 12.07
N GLN A 74 4.91 -2.61 12.02
CA GLN A 74 5.07 -3.45 13.23
C GLN A 74 6.34 -3.23 14.06
N PRO A 75 7.43 -2.61 13.59
CA PRO A 75 8.63 -2.44 14.40
C PRO A 75 8.40 -1.60 15.66
N PHE A 76 7.27 -0.92 15.74
CA PHE A 76 6.89 -0.07 16.86
C PHE A 76 5.97 -0.75 17.87
N SER A 77 5.72 -2.08 17.72
CA SER A 77 4.95 -2.85 18.67
C SER A 77 5.75 -3.09 19.97
N VAL A 78 5.05 -3.13 21.11
CA VAL A 78 5.65 -3.23 22.44
C VAL A 78 6.37 -4.57 22.67
N ALA A 79 6.04 -5.61 21.90
CA ALA A 79 6.49 -6.99 22.13
C ALA A 79 7.71 -7.41 21.31
N GLY A 80 8.28 -6.58 20.46
CA GLY A 80 9.39 -6.92 19.58
C GLY A 80 10.66 -6.13 19.86
N LYS A 81 11.79 -6.67 19.46
CA LYS A 81 13.03 -5.89 19.40
C LYS A 81 12.84 -4.80 18.36
N ARG A 82 12.78 -3.56 18.83
CA ARG A 82 12.59 -2.39 17.97
C ARG A 82 13.87 -2.17 17.14
N ARG A 83 13.79 -2.44 15.86
CA ARG A 83 14.86 -2.15 14.89
C ARG A 83 14.60 -0.83 14.12
N GLY A 84 13.53 -0.11 14.49
CA GLY A 84 13.18 1.13 13.82
C GLY A 84 12.84 0.92 12.34
N THR A 85 13.36 1.79 11.49
CA THR A 85 13.12 1.75 10.03
C THR A 85 13.86 0.63 9.31
N GLU A 86 14.74 -0.11 10.01
CA GLU A 86 15.49 -1.25 9.43
C GLU A 86 14.69 -2.56 9.50
N ASP A 87 13.57 -2.57 10.20
CA ASP A 87 12.75 -3.77 10.34
C ASP A 87 11.98 -4.06 9.05
N ASP A 88 12.00 -5.31 8.59
CA ASP A 88 11.27 -5.77 7.39
C ASP A 88 9.75 -5.54 7.48
N ARG A 89 9.24 -5.30 8.69
CA ARG A 89 7.83 -5.02 8.95
C ARG A 89 7.48 -3.54 8.84
N TYR A 90 8.45 -2.66 8.60
CA TYR A 90 8.23 -1.25 8.34
C TYR A 90 8.38 -1.00 6.84
N LEU A 91 7.27 -1.01 6.13
CA LEU A 91 7.28 -0.97 4.68
C LEU A 91 6.68 0.32 4.08
N TRP A 92 6.50 1.36 4.89
CA TRP A 92 6.10 2.67 4.37
C TRP A 92 7.07 3.18 3.29
N PRO A 93 8.41 3.08 3.44
CA PRO A 93 9.32 3.51 2.39
C PRO A 93 9.07 2.84 1.04
N GLU A 94 8.66 1.57 1.05
CA GLU A 94 8.34 0.84 -0.18
C GLU A 94 7.02 1.31 -0.79
N MET A 95 6.02 1.60 0.03
CA MET A 95 4.79 2.20 -0.46
C MET A 95 5.05 3.59 -1.06
N LEU A 96 5.87 4.40 -0.41
CA LEU A 96 6.26 5.72 -0.93
C LEU A 96 6.97 5.59 -2.27
N ARG A 97 7.88 4.62 -2.41
CA ARG A 97 8.55 4.34 -3.68
C ARG A 97 7.53 4.00 -4.77
N ALA A 98 6.57 3.12 -4.47
CA ALA A 98 5.51 2.77 -5.40
C ALA A 98 4.69 4.01 -5.83
N ILE A 99 4.36 4.88 -4.88
CA ILE A 99 3.67 6.15 -5.17
C ILE A 99 4.49 7.01 -6.14
N ARG A 100 5.79 7.12 -5.91
CA ARG A 100 6.70 7.89 -6.79
C ARG A 100 6.81 7.30 -8.19
N GLU A 101 6.82 5.98 -8.29
CA GLU A 101 6.90 5.26 -9.57
C GLU A 101 5.60 5.35 -10.36
N ILE A 102 4.47 5.16 -9.69
CA ILE A 102 3.13 5.11 -10.31
C ILE A 102 2.56 6.50 -10.57
N LYS A 103 2.74 7.42 -9.65
CA LYS A 103 2.11 8.75 -9.64
C LYS A 103 0.59 8.68 -9.79
N PRO A 104 -0.10 7.98 -8.87
CA PRO A 104 -1.56 7.91 -8.90
C PRO A 104 -2.17 9.27 -8.55
N GLU A 105 -3.40 9.50 -8.99
CA GLU A 105 -4.14 10.73 -8.64
C GLU A 105 -4.55 10.73 -7.16
N TYR A 106 -4.97 9.58 -6.65
CA TYR A 106 -5.39 9.41 -5.25
C TYR A 106 -4.60 8.30 -4.58
N VAL A 107 -4.33 8.48 -3.30
CA VAL A 107 -3.70 7.46 -2.44
C VAL A 107 -4.57 7.26 -1.21
N VAL A 108 -4.88 6.01 -0.89
CA VAL A 108 -5.54 5.64 0.37
C VAL A 108 -4.60 4.74 1.16
N GLY A 109 -4.11 5.23 2.27
CA GLY A 109 -3.30 4.47 3.20
C GLY A 109 -4.12 4.04 4.41
N GLU A 110 -4.00 2.79 4.81
CA GLU A 110 -4.63 2.27 6.02
C GLU A 110 -3.55 1.79 6.97
N ASN A 111 -3.75 2.03 8.26
CA ASN A 111 -2.88 1.53 9.30
C ASN A 111 -3.64 1.35 10.61
N VAL A 112 -2.97 0.78 11.60
CA VAL A 112 -3.57 0.61 12.93
C VAL A 112 -3.60 1.94 13.68
N HIS A 113 -4.55 2.06 14.62
CA HIS A 113 -4.73 3.26 15.43
C HIS A 113 -3.45 3.65 16.19
N GLY A 114 -2.61 2.68 16.59
CA GLY A 114 -1.32 2.92 17.23
C GLY A 114 -0.34 3.79 16.45
N LEU A 115 -0.52 3.95 15.13
CA LEU A 115 0.30 4.84 14.32
C LEU A 115 0.27 6.29 14.84
N LEU A 116 -0.86 6.72 15.40
CA LEU A 116 -1.04 8.07 15.93
C LEU A 116 -0.08 8.40 17.08
N SER A 117 0.35 7.40 17.83
CA SER A 117 1.16 7.59 19.04
C SER A 117 2.57 7.01 18.94
N TRP A 118 2.90 6.24 17.90
CA TRP A 118 4.23 5.66 17.74
C TRP A 118 5.31 6.74 17.62
N SER A 119 6.39 6.57 18.38
CA SER A 119 7.49 7.53 18.42
C SER A 119 7.00 8.97 18.63
N ASN A 120 6.01 9.15 19.53
CA ASN A 120 5.37 10.45 19.81
C ASN A 120 4.70 11.07 18.56
N GLY A 121 4.17 10.23 17.67
CA GLY A 121 3.53 10.68 16.44
C GLY A 121 4.49 10.97 15.28
N LEU A 122 5.78 10.79 15.46
CA LEU A 122 6.80 11.09 14.42
C LEU A 122 6.64 10.23 13.18
N VAL A 123 6.19 8.97 13.33
CA VAL A 123 5.98 8.07 12.18
C VAL A 123 4.83 8.59 11.32
N LEU A 124 3.71 8.98 11.94
CA LEU A 124 2.60 9.58 11.22
C LEU A 124 3.01 10.88 10.54
N GLU A 125 3.73 11.76 11.25
CA GLU A 125 4.24 13.00 10.68
C GLU A 125 5.13 12.76 9.47
N GLN A 126 5.96 11.71 9.50
CA GLN A 126 6.81 11.35 8.37
C GLN A 126 5.97 10.90 7.17
N VAL A 127 4.93 10.10 7.38
CA VAL A 127 4.02 9.66 6.32
C VAL A 127 3.32 10.87 5.69
N LEU A 128 2.78 11.77 6.51
CA LEU A 128 2.09 12.97 6.03
C LEU A 128 3.04 13.88 5.24
N SER A 129 4.23 14.11 5.79
CA SER A 129 5.26 14.95 5.15
C SER A 129 5.72 14.36 3.82
N ASP A 130 5.90 13.05 3.74
CA ASP A 130 6.30 12.36 2.52
C ASP A 130 5.23 12.49 1.43
N LEU A 131 3.96 12.36 1.79
CA LEU A 131 2.84 12.51 0.86
C LEU A 131 2.72 13.95 0.36
N GLU A 132 2.82 14.91 1.26
CA GLU A 132 2.80 16.33 0.89
C GLU A 132 3.95 16.69 -0.04
N ALA A 133 5.15 16.15 0.19
CA ALA A 133 6.31 16.35 -0.67
C ALA A 133 6.10 15.78 -2.08
N GLU A 134 5.25 14.78 -2.22
CA GLU A 134 4.86 14.25 -3.54
C GLU A 134 3.68 14.99 -4.17
N GLY A 135 3.19 16.05 -3.55
CA GLY A 135 2.14 16.91 -4.07
C GLY A 135 0.72 16.54 -3.66
N TYR A 136 0.55 15.65 -2.70
CA TYR A 136 -0.78 15.27 -2.20
C TYR A 136 -1.24 16.19 -1.08
N GLU A 137 -2.51 16.55 -1.14
CA GLU A 137 -3.22 17.11 0.01
C GLU A 137 -3.70 15.95 0.87
N VAL A 138 -3.37 15.97 2.16
CA VAL A 138 -3.66 14.85 3.06
C VAL A 138 -4.81 15.19 4.01
N GLN A 139 -5.75 14.27 4.15
CA GLN A 139 -6.90 14.37 5.02
C GLN A 139 -6.96 13.17 5.99
#